data_eeb26d18de84b5001ad306aa558d406d
#
_entry.id   eeb26d18de84b5001ad306aa558d406d
#
_cell.length_a   1.000
_cell.length_b   1.000
_cell.length_c   1.000
_cell.angle_alpha   90.00
_cell.angle_beta   90.00
_cell.angle_gamma   90.00
#
_symmetry.space_group_name_H-M   'P 1'
#
loop_
_entity.id
_entity.type
_entity.pdbx_description
1 polymer ?
#
loop_
_entity_poly.entity_id
_entity_poly.type
_entity_poly.pdbx_seq_one_letter_code
_entity_poly.pdbx_strand_id
1 'polypeptide(L)'
;MIKISREKEIILYLILSILFAITIQQLPFFKGNSLHLLHAIKDFDSNKLQEDWVANQTNHLPAFTYLNNIILQVFPVNILHAIHFILLVICSLSIFLICKNEFQNLNKISLSLI
;
A
#
# COMPACT_ATOMS: atom_id res chain seq x y z
N MET A 1 -12.53 -15.38 30.36
CA MET A 1 -11.75 -14.83 29.26
C MET A 1 -11.83 -15.80 28.06
N ILE A 2 -12.48 -15.40 26.96
CA ILE A 2 -12.68 -16.27 25.79
C ILE A 2 -11.34 -16.42 25.09
N LYS A 3 -10.76 -17.65 25.11
CA LYS A 3 -9.50 -17.95 24.43
C LYS A 3 -9.80 -18.13 22.93
N ILE A 4 -9.63 -17.08 22.16
CA ILE A 4 -9.77 -17.13 20.69
C ILE A 4 -8.62 -18.00 20.15
N SER A 5 -8.93 -18.94 19.25
CA SER A 5 -7.88 -19.74 18.62
C SER A 5 -7.00 -18.84 17.75
N ARG A 6 -5.70 -19.18 17.65
CA ARG A 6 -4.70 -18.40 16.86
C ARG A 6 -5.15 -18.17 15.41
N GLU A 7 -5.81 -19.15 14.82
CA GLU A 7 -6.34 -19.03 13.44
C GLU A 7 -7.44 -17.97 13.33
N LYS A 8 -8.41 -17.97 14.25
CA LYS A 8 -9.50 -16.97 14.28
C LYS A 8 -8.97 -15.56 14.50
N GLU A 9 -7.90 -15.43 15.24
CA GLU A 9 -7.26 -14.14 15.50
C GLU A 9 -6.57 -13.59 14.23
N ILE A 10 -5.85 -14.43 13.50
CA ILE A 10 -5.22 -14.04 12.23
C ILE A 10 -6.30 -13.65 11.21
N ILE A 11 -7.38 -14.40 11.12
CA ILE A 11 -8.51 -14.07 10.23
C ILE A 11 -9.11 -12.72 10.61
N LEU A 12 -9.29 -12.44 11.90
CA LEU A 12 -9.79 -11.14 12.37
C LEU A 12 -8.88 -9.99 11.93
N TYR A 13 -7.56 -10.12 12.14
CA TYR A 13 -6.61 -9.08 11.71
C TYR A 13 -6.60 -8.89 10.19
N LEU A 14 -6.74 -9.97 9.43
CA LEU A 14 -6.84 -9.87 7.98
C LEU A 14 -8.11 -9.11 7.56
N ILE A 15 -9.25 -9.42 8.16
CA ILE A 15 -10.52 -8.70 7.89
C ILE A 15 -10.38 -7.22 8.25
N LEU A 16 -9.81 -6.89 9.40
CA LEU A 16 -9.58 -5.50 9.80
C LEU A 16 -8.62 -4.77 8.85
N SER A 17 -7.58 -5.46 8.38
CA SER A 17 -6.63 -4.90 7.40
C SER A 17 -7.29 -4.63 6.06
N ILE A 18 -8.17 -5.50 5.60
CA ILE A 18 -8.95 -5.30 4.37
C ILE A 18 -9.90 -4.11 4.53
N LEU A 19 -10.65 -4.03 5.62
CA LEU A 19 -11.55 -2.91 5.90
C LEU A 19 -10.78 -1.59 5.96
N PHE A 20 -9.63 -1.57 6.63
CA PHE A 20 -8.77 -0.40 6.70
C PHE A 20 -8.25 0.01 5.31
N ALA A 21 -7.80 -0.96 4.50
CA ALA A 21 -7.36 -0.70 3.14
C ALA A 21 -8.49 -0.12 2.28
N ILE A 22 -9.71 -0.62 2.38
CA ILE A 22 -10.89 -0.09 1.67
C ILE A 22 -11.17 1.36 2.05
N THR A 23 -11.07 1.71 3.34
CA THR A 23 -11.35 3.07 3.80
C THR A 23 -10.27 4.08 3.45
N ILE A 24 -9.01 3.65 3.37
CA ILE A 24 -7.87 4.52 3.09
C ILE A 24 -7.53 4.57 1.61
N GLN A 25 -7.84 3.52 0.87
CA GLN A 25 -7.50 3.47 -0.54
C GLN A 25 -8.10 4.66 -1.28
N GLN A 26 -7.22 5.52 -1.74
CA GLN A 26 -7.53 6.57 -2.70
C GLN A 26 -7.01 6.14 -4.07
N LEU A 27 -7.68 6.58 -5.12
CA LEU A 27 -7.19 6.35 -6.47
C LEU A 27 -5.75 6.88 -6.57
N PRO A 28 -4.79 6.11 -7.10
CA PRO A 28 -3.37 6.50 -7.15
C PRO A 28 -3.13 7.82 -7.87
N PHE A 29 -4.12 8.31 -8.61
CA PHE A 29 -4.03 9.52 -9.41
C PHE A 29 -4.34 10.83 -8.66
N PHE A 30 -4.80 10.79 -7.39
CA PHE A 30 -5.40 11.98 -6.76
C PHE A 30 -4.57 12.67 -5.67
N LYS A 31 -3.40 12.17 -5.27
CA LYS A 31 -2.51 12.86 -4.30
C LYS A 31 -1.05 12.52 -4.56
N GLY A 32 -0.14 13.38 -4.21
CA GLY A 32 1.32 13.35 -4.24
C GLY A 32 2.09 12.30 -5.08
N ASN A 33 1.62 11.06 -5.08
CA ASN A 33 2.18 9.99 -5.90
C ASN A 33 1.69 9.99 -7.36
N SER A 34 0.69 10.81 -7.68
CA SER A 34 0.13 10.92 -9.04
C SER A 34 1.17 11.41 -10.05
N LEU A 35 2.09 12.28 -9.63
CA LEU A 35 3.14 12.81 -10.48
C LEU A 35 4.01 11.70 -11.10
N HIS A 36 4.47 10.77 -10.27
CA HIS A 36 5.33 9.67 -10.73
C HIS A 36 4.61 8.69 -11.65
N LEU A 37 3.30 8.53 -11.42
CA LEU A 37 2.47 7.70 -12.28
C LEU A 37 2.19 8.38 -13.62
N LEU A 38 1.99 9.70 -13.63
CA LEU A 38 1.87 10.49 -14.87
C LEU A 38 3.14 10.40 -15.72
N HIS A 39 4.32 10.44 -15.11
CA HIS A 39 5.59 10.20 -15.82
C HIS A 39 5.63 8.80 -16.44
N ALA A 40 5.21 7.76 -15.70
CA ALA A 40 5.19 6.40 -16.23
C ALA A 40 4.21 6.23 -17.40
N ILE A 41 3.03 6.86 -17.34
CA ILE A 41 2.04 6.85 -18.42
C ILE A 41 2.56 7.59 -19.64
N LYS A 42 3.22 8.74 -19.46
CA LYS A 42 3.84 9.50 -20.54
C LYS A 42 4.94 8.69 -21.23
N ASP A 43 5.82 8.05 -20.46
CA ASP A 43 6.90 7.23 -20.99
C ASP A 43 6.37 5.99 -21.73
N PHE A 44 5.21 5.47 -21.31
CA PHE A 44 4.53 4.34 -21.97
C PHE A 44 3.83 4.75 -23.26
N ASP A 45 3.16 5.90 -23.28
CA ASP A 45 2.46 6.43 -24.45
C ASP A 45 2.79 7.93 -24.61
N SER A 46 3.81 8.20 -25.43
CA SER A 46 4.32 9.55 -25.64
C SER A 46 3.30 10.52 -26.26
N ASN A 47 2.22 10.00 -26.86
CA ASN A 47 1.16 10.84 -27.43
C ASN A 47 0.17 11.30 -26.35
N LYS A 48 0.12 10.62 -25.22
CA LYS A 48 -0.67 11.05 -24.06
C LYS A 48 0.16 12.00 -23.21
N LEU A 49 -0.48 13.04 -22.71
CA LEU A 49 0.13 14.00 -21.77
C LEU A 49 1.30 14.84 -22.34
N GLN A 50 1.44 14.98 -23.67
CA GLN A 50 2.46 15.85 -24.27
C GLN A 50 2.31 17.31 -23.83
N GLU A 51 1.10 17.79 -23.69
CA GLU A 51 0.77 19.16 -23.29
C GLU A 51 0.60 19.32 -21.78
N ASP A 52 0.66 18.21 -21.03
CA ASP A 52 0.53 18.25 -19.57
C ASP A 52 1.86 18.71 -18.95
N TRP A 53 1.85 19.94 -18.40
CA TRP A 53 3.03 20.52 -17.77
C TRP A 53 3.54 19.72 -16.57
N VAL A 54 2.64 19.05 -15.82
CA VAL A 54 2.99 18.22 -14.65
C VAL A 54 3.76 16.97 -15.10
N ALA A 55 3.28 16.31 -16.16
CA ALA A 55 3.95 15.15 -16.73
C ALA A 55 5.31 15.51 -17.39
N ASN A 56 5.53 16.77 -17.70
CA ASN A 56 6.78 17.28 -18.32
C ASN A 56 7.78 17.84 -17.30
N GLN A 57 7.47 17.83 -16.00
CA GLN A 57 8.43 18.20 -14.97
C GLN A 57 9.55 17.16 -14.79
N THR A 58 10.58 17.55 -14.04
CA THR A 58 11.68 16.64 -13.71
C THR A 58 11.18 15.44 -12.90
N ASN A 59 11.53 14.25 -13.35
CA ASN A 59 11.18 13.02 -12.65
C ASN A 59 12.10 12.82 -11.43
N HIS A 60 11.55 12.98 -10.23
CA HIS A 60 12.31 12.86 -8.98
C HIS A 60 12.47 11.40 -8.50
N LEU A 61 11.68 10.46 -9.02
CA LEU A 61 11.73 9.03 -8.67
C LEU A 61 11.82 8.14 -9.91
N PRO A 62 12.94 8.19 -10.67
CA PRO A 62 13.05 7.48 -11.94
C PRO A 62 12.91 5.97 -11.80
N ALA A 63 13.39 5.37 -10.71
CA ALA A 63 13.26 3.95 -10.46
C ALA A 63 11.79 3.51 -10.30
N PHE A 64 10.98 4.31 -9.58
CA PHE A 64 9.56 4.04 -9.42
C PHE A 64 8.80 4.20 -10.74
N THR A 65 9.11 5.25 -11.51
CA THR A 65 8.56 5.48 -12.84
C THR A 65 8.88 4.31 -13.78
N TYR A 66 10.13 3.86 -13.79
CA TYR A 66 10.57 2.73 -14.61
C TYR A 66 9.83 1.43 -14.23
N LEU A 67 9.66 1.14 -12.94
CA LEU A 67 8.92 -0.02 -12.48
C LEU A 67 7.44 0.03 -12.93
N ASN A 68 6.79 1.17 -12.79
CA ASN A 68 5.41 1.35 -13.24
C ASN A 68 5.29 1.23 -14.76
N ASN A 69 6.27 1.72 -15.51
CA ASN A 69 6.30 1.57 -16.98
C ASN A 69 6.35 0.09 -17.37
N ILE A 70 7.22 -0.71 -16.75
CA ILE A 70 7.27 -2.17 -17.00
C ILE A 70 5.92 -2.82 -16.71
N ILE A 71 5.28 -2.46 -15.60
CA ILE A 71 3.96 -3.00 -15.24
C ILE A 71 2.91 -2.63 -16.30
N LEU A 72 2.91 -1.38 -16.75
CA LEU A 72 1.97 -0.87 -17.75
C LEU A 72 2.15 -1.46 -19.14
N GLN A 73 3.35 -1.97 -19.48
CA GLN A 73 3.58 -2.69 -20.74
C GLN A 73 2.84 -4.03 -20.80
N VAL A 74 2.58 -4.64 -19.66
CA VAL A 74 1.99 -5.99 -19.58
C VAL A 74 0.53 -5.93 -19.12
N PHE A 75 0.19 -4.97 -18.26
CA PHE A 75 -1.09 -4.89 -17.58
C PHE A 75 -1.78 -3.54 -17.77
N PRO A 76 -3.11 -3.49 -17.73
CA PRO A 76 -3.84 -2.23 -17.76
C PRO A 76 -3.59 -1.41 -16.49
N VAL A 77 -3.80 -0.09 -16.58
CA VAL A 77 -3.58 0.86 -15.46
C VAL A 77 -4.28 0.44 -14.16
N ASN A 78 -5.43 -0.22 -14.28
CA ASN A 78 -6.20 -0.68 -13.11
C ASN A 78 -5.44 -1.67 -12.22
N ILE A 79 -4.42 -2.36 -12.74
CA ILE A 79 -3.61 -3.29 -11.94
C ILE A 79 -2.83 -2.55 -10.85
N LEU A 80 -2.44 -1.30 -11.10
CA LEU A 80 -1.74 -0.49 -10.12
C LEU A 80 -2.59 -0.21 -8.88
N HIS A 81 -3.91 -0.08 -9.05
CA HIS A 81 -4.85 0.05 -7.92
C HIS A 81 -4.90 -1.24 -7.10
N ALA A 82 -4.91 -2.39 -7.77
CA ALA A 82 -4.91 -3.68 -7.09
C ALA A 82 -3.60 -3.91 -6.32
N ILE A 83 -2.46 -3.60 -6.93
CA ILE A 83 -1.15 -3.68 -6.28
C ILE A 83 -1.10 -2.77 -5.05
N HIS A 84 -1.53 -1.52 -5.18
CA HIS A 84 -1.57 -0.58 -4.07
C HIS A 84 -2.48 -1.08 -2.93
N PHE A 85 -3.65 -1.62 -3.27
CA PHE A 85 -4.56 -2.21 -2.28
C PHE A 85 -3.90 -3.36 -1.52
N ILE A 86 -3.28 -4.29 -2.23
CA ILE A 86 -2.58 -5.43 -1.62
C ILE A 86 -1.46 -4.94 -0.68
N LEU A 87 -0.68 -3.95 -1.10
CA LEU A 87 0.37 -3.37 -0.27
C LEU A 87 -0.19 -2.71 1.00
N LEU A 88 -1.33 -2.02 0.92
CA LEU A 88 -2.02 -1.45 2.09
C LEU A 88 -2.48 -2.55 3.06
N VAL A 89 -3.04 -3.64 2.54
CA VAL A 89 -3.45 -4.79 3.37
C VAL A 89 -2.25 -5.41 4.08
N ILE A 90 -1.15 -5.66 3.36
CA ILE A 90 0.07 -6.23 3.94
C ILE A 90 0.67 -5.29 5.00
N CYS A 91 0.74 -4.00 4.71
CA CYS A 91 1.28 -3.00 5.63
C CYS A 91 0.45 -2.94 6.92
N SER A 92 -0.88 -2.83 6.82
CA SER A 92 -1.76 -2.75 7.99
C SER A 92 -1.76 -4.06 8.80
N LEU A 93 -1.74 -5.21 8.13
CA LEU A 93 -1.62 -6.50 8.81
C LEU A 93 -0.30 -6.60 9.60
N SER A 94 0.81 -6.15 9.00
CA SER A 94 2.12 -6.12 9.65
C SER A 94 2.10 -5.24 10.89
N ILE A 95 1.48 -4.06 10.81
CA ILE A 95 1.33 -3.14 11.95
C ILE A 95 0.52 -3.81 13.07
N PHE A 96 -0.63 -4.43 12.77
CA PHE A 96 -1.43 -5.13 13.77
C PHE A 96 -0.66 -6.25 14.47
N LEU A 97 0.13 -7.03 13.72
CA LEU A 97 0.92 -8.12 14.28
C LEU A 97 2.06 -7.60 15.17
N ILE A 98 2.73 -6.51 14.79
CA ILE A 98 3.76 -5.86 15.58
C ILE A 98 3.15 -5.32 16.88
N CYS A 99 2.07 -4.55 16.79
CA CYS A 99 1.39 -4.00 17.96
C CYS A 99 0.97 -5.10 18.93
N LYS A 100 0.38 -6.19 18.43
CA LYS A 100 0.01 -7.35 19.26
C LYS A 100 1.21 -7.90 20.00
N ASN A 101 2.33 -8.13 19.32
CA ASN A 101 3.54 -8.70 19.91
C ASN A 101 4.09 -7.80 21.02
N GLU A 102 4.14 -6.49 20.79
CA GLU A 102 4.60 -5.51 21.77
C GLU A 102 3.69 -5.45 23.01
N PHE A 103 2.36 -5.43 22.81
CA PHE A 103 1.42 -5.46 23.94
C PHE A 103 1.54 -6.75 24.78
N GLN A 104 1.78 -7.89 24.14
CA GLN A 104 2.01 -9.14 24.87
C GLN A 104 3.31 -9.11 25.67
N ASN A 105 4.37 -8.51 25.14
CA ASN A 105 5.64 -8.36 25.83
C ASN A 105 5.51 -7.40 27.03
N LEU A 106 4.84 -6.27 26.88
CA LEU A 106 4.58 -5.32 27.96
C LEU A 106 3.82 -5.97 29.11
N ASN A 107 2.80 -6.76 28.83
CA ASN A 107 2.04 -7.48 29.86
C ASN A 107 2.91 -8.50 30.62
N LYS A 108 3.84 -9.18 29.95
CA LYS A 108 4.78 -10.10 30.61
C LYS A 108 5.75 -9.36 31.54
N ILE A 109 6.27 -8.21 31.09
CA ILE A 109 7.18 -7.38 31.90
C ILE A 109 6.46 -6.84 33.14
N SER A 110 5.22 -6.36 32.99
CA SER A 110 4.46 -5.85 34.13
C SER A 110 4.15 -6.94 35.17
N LEU A 111 3.89 -8.17 34.74
CA LEU A 111 3.68 -9.32 35.63
C LEU A 111 4.96 -9.80 36.31
N SER A 112 6.13 -9.54 35.77
CA SER A 112 7.43 -9.90 36.36
C SER A 112 7.93 -8.91 37.39
N LEU A 113 7.29 -7.74 37.50
CA LEU A 113 7.62 -6.66 38.41
C LEU A 113 6.74 -6.66 39.70
N ILE A 114 5.78 -7.56 39.79
CA ILE A 114 4.89 -7.82 40.94
C ILE A 114 5.37 -9.11 41.63
#